data_341943c2c7aeed5dd65313e781d177e8
#
_entry.id   341943c2c7aeed5dd65313e781d177e8
#
_cell.length_a   1.000
_cell.length_b   1.000
_cell.length_c   1.000
_cell.angle_alpha   90.00
_cell.angle_beta   90.00
_cell.angle_gamma   90.00
#
_symmetry.space_group_name_H-M   'P 1'
#
loop_
_entity.id
_entity.type
_entity.pdbx_description
1 polymer ?
#
loop_
_entity_poly.entity_id
_entity_poly.type
_entity_poly.pdbx_seq_one_letter_code
_entity_poly.pdbx_strand_id
1 'polypeptide(L)'
;MLVIAADEGVMPQTREHLEIIDLLDVRRGIVVLSKVDLVDAGWLALVRAEVVEVLKRSSLEGAPILPFSAVSGEGKAELLAALDRLLAAAAPRADLGRPRLPVDRVFTMSGFGTVVTGTLVDGQLHVGDELEVFPTGRAVRVRGLQQHNQAVESALPGGRVAANLTGAEKHEMERGDVLARPKTLTATRRVDAGVRVLSSAAQPMRHGTELLLHTGTVEVGCRVIVLETDEIDAGGHGWVQLYLDRPIAVAENDRFILRVPSPATTIAGGTLVDIHPRKHSRHDVAARESLERRAAGEVLQEELRKYPRGITVDALLRATMAPDADVSALDARRIGDWLYSKASWRAIADVATAELLAFHSAHPLRPGMAREELRSRLSVPPASFPSVVQGLIQDGRVEERDGAIAMPAHRVELHEIDGAAASLLEVLGRKPFAPPSLAEATRQTGASPEVVRALAQRGEIVRVSDDIAFTKDSYVAAVALVREIISAGGSITVAQLRDRMGASRRPVLALLEHLDAERVTRRVGDARVLR
;
A
#
# COMPACT_ATOMS: atom_id res chain seq x y z
N MET A 1 -5.61 4.28 38.88
CA MET A 1 -5.71 4.17 40.35
C MET A 1 -5.66 2.68 40.72
N LEU A 2 -4.71 2.26 41.54
CA LEU A 2 -4.60 0.91 42.10
C LEU A 2 -5.20 0.94 43.51
N VAL A 3 -6.24 0.12 43.76
CA VAL A 3 -6.94 0.08 45.05
C VAL A 3 -6.63 -1.22 45.77
N ILE A 4 -6.17 -1.11 46.99
CA ILE A 4 -5.80 -2.25 47.87
C ILE A 4 -6.58 -2.09 49.16
N ALA A 5 -7.26 -3.13 49.60
CA ALA A 5 -7.99 -3.10 50.86
C ALA A 5 -7.01 -3.25 52.03
N ALA A 6 -7.05 -2.29 52.98
CA ALA A 6 -6.11 -2.27 54.10
C ALA A 6 -6.27 -3.47 55.07
N ASP A 7 -7.47 -4.04 55.15
CA ASP A 7 -7.78 -5.21 55.96
C ASP A 7 -7.20 -6.52 55.36
N GLU A 8 -6.97 -6.57 54.05
CA GLU A 8 -6.48 -7.77 53.33
C GLU A 8 -5.01 -7.67 52.91
N GLY A 9 -4.48 -6.41 52.74
CA GLY A 9 -3.11 -6.21 52.25
C GLY A 9 -2.92 -6.58 50.77
N VAL A 10 -1.69 -6.89 50.37
CA VAL A 10 -1.34 -7.23 48.97
C VAL A 10 -1.72 -8.66 48.64
N MET A 11 -2.82 -8.83 47.92
CA MET A 11 -3.32 -10.12 47.46
C MET A 11 -2.64 -10.59 46.15
N PRO A 12 -2.65 -11.89 45.79
CA PRO A 12 -2.14 -12.37 44.50
C PRO A 12 -2.71 -11.62 43.30
N GLN A 13 -3.99 -11.30 43.33
CA GLN A 13 -4.65 -10.50 42.28
C GLN A 13 -4.06 -9.09 42.16
N THR A 14 -3.68 -8.47 43.28
CA THR A 14 -3.03 -7.15 43.29
C THR A 14 -1.70 -7.19 42.56
N ARG A 15 -0.92 -8.25 42.74
CA ARG A 15 0.36 -8.47 42.05
C ARG A 15 0.15 -8.68 40.55
N GLU A 16 -0.81 -9.52 40.15
CA GLU A 16 -1.15 -9.71 38.74
C GLU A 16 -1.61 -8.41 38.08
N HIS A 17 -2.47 -7.62 38.74
CA HIS A 17 -2.90 -6.33 38.22
C HIS A 17 -1.73 -5.34 38.06
N LEU A 18 -0.79 -5.33 38.99
CA LEU A 18 0.40 -4.49 38.89
C LEU A 18 1.30 -4.92 37.74
N GLU A 19 1.50 -6.22 37.54
CA GLU A 19 2.23 -6.75 36.40
C GLU A 19 1.57 -6.38 35.07
N ILE A 20 0.23 -6.44 34.97
CA ILE A 20 -0.51 -6.00 33.78
C ILE A 20 -0.33 -4.48 33.55
N ILE A 21 -0.44 -3.67 34.59
CA ILE A 21 -0.20 -2.20 34.54
C ILE A 21 1.21 -1.92 34.00
N ASP A 22 2.19 -2.69 34.47
CA ASP A 22 3.59 -2.57 34.07
C ASP A 22 3.80 -3.00 32.60
N LEU A 23 3.20 -4.12 32.16
CA LEU A 23 3.22 -4.55 30.76
C LEU A 23 2.57 -3.55 29.82
N LEU A 24 1.51 -2.87 30.27
CA LEU A 24 0.82 -1.82 29.53
C LEU A 24 1.56 -0.47 29.58
N ASP A 25 2.70 -0.39 30.27
CA ASP A 25 3.54 0.81 30.41
C ASP A 25 2.77 2.02 30.99
N VAL A 26 1.92 1.76 31.99
CA VAL A 26 1.19 2.80 32.71
C VAL A 26 2.11 3.42 33.77
N ARG A 27 2.71 4.55 33.48
CA ARG A 27 3.79 5.16 34.29
C ARG A 27 3.31 6.15 35.36
N ARG A 28 2.03 6.46 35.40
CA ARG A 28 1.47 7.42 36.35
C ARG A 28 0.24 6.84 37.01
N GLY A 29 0.20 6.90 38.30
CA GLY A 29 -0.90 6.37 39.09
C GLY A 29 -0.90 6.81 40.54
N ILE A 30 -1.97 6.46 41.23
CA ILE A 30 -2.15 6.63 42.66
C ILE A 30 -2.51 5.27 43.25
N VAL A 31 -1.92 4.90 44.36
CA VAL A 31 -2.32 3.73 45.15
C VAL A 31 -3.21 4.18 46.27
N VAL A 32 -4.36 3.54 46.43
CA VAL A 32 -5.33 3.84 47.50
C VAL A 32 -5.42 2.65 48.42
N LEU A 33 -5.08 2.83 49.69
CA LEU A 33 -5.36 1.86 50.75
C LEU A 33 -6.79 2.13 51.23
N SER A 34 -7.73 1.33 50.78
CA SER A 34 -9.15 1.45 51.11
C SER A 34 -9.50 0.75 52.43
N LYS A 35 -10.68 0.98 52.99
CA LYS A 35 -11.16 0.36 54.25
C LYS A 35 -10.27 0.63 55.46
N VAL A 36 -9.63 1.78 55.54
CA VAL A 36 -8.74 2.10 56.67
C VAL A 36 -9.45 2.19 58.00
N ASP A 37 -10.77 2.38 58.02
CA ASP A 37 -11.63 2.33 59.19
C ASP A 37 -11.73 0.96 59.84
N LEU A 38 -11.29 -0.14 59.20
CA LEU A 38 -11.31 -1.49 59.73
C LEU A 38 -10.01 -1.94 60.40
N VAL A 39 -8.96 -1.09 60.36
CA VAL A 39 -7.62 -1.47 60.84
C VAL A 39 -7.05 -0.40 61.77
N ASP A 40 -6.14 -0.81 62.65
CA ASP A 40 -5.40 0.13 63.48
C ASP A 40 -4.20 0.74 62.76
N ALA A 41 -3.61 1.79 63.35
CA ALA A 41 -2.50 2.51 62.73
C ALA A 41 -1.23 1.66 62.56
N GLY A 42 -0.99 0.67 63.44
CA GLY A 42 0.14 -0.23 63.33
C GLY A 42 0.01 -1.17 62.16
N TRP A 43 -1.18 -1.76 61.95
CA TRP A 43 -1.48 -2.60 60.82
C TRP A 43 -1.43 -1.83 59.48
N LEU A 44 -2.00 -0.62 59.45
CA LEU A 44 -1.95 0.22 58.26
C LEU A 44 -0.51 0.56 57.86
N ALA A 45 0.38 0.79 58.81
CA ALA A 45 1.80 1.03 58.56
C ALA A 45 2.50 -0.19 57.94
N LEU A 46 2.16 -1.41 58.40
CA LEU A 46 2.69 -2.66 57.83
C LEU A 46 2.23 -2.88 56.39
N VAL A 47 0.94 -2.74 56.13
CA VAL A 47 0.38 -2.83 54.78
C VAL A 47 1.00 -1.79 53.84
N ARG A 48 1.16 -0.56 54.31
CA ARG A 48 1.83 0.47 53.52
C ARG A 48 3.28 0.10 53.19
N ALA A 49 4.03 -0.45 54.11
CA ALA A 49 5.40 -0.92 53.87
C ALA A 49 5.46 -2.09 52.85
N GLU A 50 4.52 -3.03 52.96
CA GLU A 50 4.37 -4.09 51.97
C GLU A 50 4.09 -3.55 50.58
N VAL A 51 3.15 -2.61 50.45
CA VAL A 51 2.80 -1.95 49.16
C VAL A 51 4.02 -1.24 48.58
N VAL A 52 4.79 -0.50 49.38
CA VAL A 52 6.03 0.15 48.90
C VAL A 52 7.01 -0.88 48.36
N GLU A 53 7.16 -2.04 48.99
CA GLU A 53 8.07 -3.10 48.54
C GLU A 53 7.60 -3.71 47.21
N VAL A 54 6.30 -3.93 47.07
CA VAL A 54 5.71 -4.50 45.83
C VAL A 54 5.79 -3.52 44.67
N LEU A 55 5.69 -2.21 44.93
CA LEU A 55 5.81 -1.18 43.89
C LEU A 55 7.25 -0.99 43.38
N LYS A 56 8.25 -1.37 44.15
CA LYS A 56 9.65 -1.31 43.71
C LYS A 56 9.83 -2.08 42.40
N ARG A 57 10.55 -1.47 41.47
CA ARG A 57 10.80 -2.00 40.12
C ARG A 57 9.55 -2.14 39.22
N SER A 58 8.40 -1.57 39.61
CA SER A 58 7.24 -1.45 38.73
C SER A 58 7.18 -0.07 38.10
N SER A 59 6.34 0.08 37.08
CA SER A 59 6.06 1.37 36.43
C SER A 59 5.42 2.40 37.40
N LEU A 60 4.92 1.97 38.54
CA LEU A 60 4.33 2.79 39.60
C LEU A 60 5.25 3.01 40.80
N GLU A 61 6.54 2.73 40.71
CA GLU A 61 7.50 3.04 41.77
C GLU A 61 7.45 4.52 42.12
N GLY A 62 7.35 4.82 43.42
CA GLY A 62 7.21 6.22 43.91
C GLY A 62 5.81 6.84 43.76
N ALA A 63 4.82 6.09 43.29
CA ALA A 63 3.45 6.57 43.25
C ALA A 63 2.92 6.93 44.66
N PRO A 64 2.13 7.99 44.84
CA PRO A 64 1.56 8.34 46.14
C PRO A 64 0.64 7.22 46.62
N ILE A 65 0.82 6.84 47.91
CA ILE A 65 -0.01 5.84 48.59
C ILE A 65 -0.87 6.59 49.62
N LEU A 66 -2.19 6.58 49.38
CA LEU A 66 -3.16 7.37 50.13
C LEU A 66 -4.11 6.47 50.91
N PRO A 67 -4.27 6.65 52.24
CA PRO A 67 -5.31 6.00 53.02
C PRO A 67 -6.68 6.60 52.68
N PHE A 68 -7.71 5.75 52.63
CA PHE A 68 -9.07 6.16 52.30
C PHE A 68 -10.13 5.26 52.95
N SER A 69 -11.16 5.84 53.53
CA SER A 69 -12.37 5.13 53.89
C SER A 69 -13.59 5.73 53.21
N ALA A 70 -14.35 4.88 52.51
CA ALA A 70 -15.62 5.30 51.93
C ALA A 70 -16.74 5.43 52.98
N VAL A 71 -16.58 4.81 54.14
CA VAL A 71 -17.54 4.83 55.24
C VAL A 71 -17.38 6.08 56.11
N SER A 72 -16.16 6.37 56.58
CA SER A 72 -15.89 7.53 57.42
C SER A 72 -15.61 8.82 56.61
N GLY A 73 -15.25 8.70 55.35
CA GLY A 73 -14.79 9.82 54.52
C GLY A 73 -13.34 10.21 54.75
N GLU A 74 -12.58 9.49 55.59
CA GLU A 74 -11.17 9.73 55.84
C GLU A 74 -10.36 9.66 54.54
N GLY A 75 -9.42 10.59 54.35
CA GLY A 75 -8.54 10.64 53.17
C GLY A 75 -9.19 11.16 51.89
N LYS A 76 -10.48 11.56 51.90
CA LYS A 76 -11.20 12.00 50.69
C LYS A 76 -10.59 13.25 50.08
N ALA A 77 -10.28 14.25 50.90
CA ALA A 77 -9.73 15.53 50.43
C ALA A 77 -8.33 15.32 49.79
N GLU A 78 -7.50 14.52 50.43
CA GLU A 78 -6.14 14.17 49.97
C GLU A 78 -6.18 13.41 48.66
N LEU A 79 -7.11 12.44 48.53
CA LEU A 79 -7.31 11.66 47.30
C LEU A 79 -7.74 12.58 46.15
N LEU A 80 -8.73 13.45 46.35
CA LEU A 80 -9.18 14.40 45.33
C LEU A 80 -8.04 15.33 44.91
N ALA A 81 -7.32 15.92 45.87
CA ALA A 81 -6.18 16.78 45.56
C ALA A 81 -5.04 16.06 44.82
N ALA A 82 -4.83 14.78 45.10
CA ALA A 82 -3.85 13.97 44.37
C ALA A 82 -4.30 13.62 42.93
N LEU A 83 -5.60 13.35 42.75
CA LEU A 83 -6.20 13.16 41.44
C LEU A 83 -6.10 14.42 40.59
N ASP A 84 -6.43 15.59 41.14
CA ASP A 84 -6.32 16.88 40.45
C ASP A 84 -4.88 17.15 39.99
N ARG A 85 -3.89 16.92 40.88
CA ARG A 85 -2.47 17.04 40.49
C ARG A 85 -2.07 16.06 39.39
N LEU A 86 -2.52 14.81 39.47
CA LEU A 86 -2.21 13.79 38.46
C LEU A 86 -2.79 14.18 37.10
N LEU A 87 -4.05 14.63 37.06
CA LEU A 87 -4.75 15.07 35.86
C LEU A 87 -4.13 16.33 35.24
N ALA A 88 -3.79 17.32 36.08
CA ALA A 88 -3.14 18.56 35.62
C ALA A 88 -1.75 18.30 35.02
N ALA A 89 -1.04 17.26 35.49
CA ALA A 89 0.26 16.88 34.96
C ALA A 89 0.16 15.95 33.74
N ALA A 90 -1.04 15.43 33.40
CA ALA A 90 -1.24 14.54 32.25
C ALA A 90 -1.21 15.35 30.96
N ALA A 91 -0.35 14.98 30.03
CA ALA A 91 -0.42 15.50 28.68
C ALA A 91 -1.75 15.06 28.02
N PRO A 92 -2.42 15.95 27.28
CA PRO A 92 -3.56 15.54 26.46
C PRO A 92 -3.16 14.39 25.55
N ARG A 93 -4.06 13.43 25.37
CA ARG A 93 -3.84 12.36 24.39
C ARG A 93 -3.80 12.97 22.99
N ALA A 94 -2.83 12.59 22.19
CA ALA A 94 -2.76 13.04 20.80
C ALA A 94 -4.05 12.63 20.06
N ASP A 95 -4.72 13.58 19.44
CA ASP A 95 -5.83 13.34 18.54
C ASP A 95 -5.27 13.31 17.11
N LEU A 96 -5.19 12.13 16.53
CA LEU A 96 -4.72 11.94 15.16
C LEU A 96 -5.86 12.08 14.13
N GLY A 97 -7.06 12.45 14.57
CA GLY A 97 -8.24 12.63 13.72
C GLY A 97 -8.81 11.33 13.15
N ARG A 98 -8.52 10.19 13.77
CA ARG A 98 -8.92 8.85 13.30
C ARG A 98 -9.75 8.15 14.35
N PRO A 99 -11.08 8.40 14.40
CA PRO A 99 -11.92 7.83 15.43
C PRO A 99 -11.83 6.30 15.42
N ARG A 100 -11.50 5.77 16.61
CA ARG A 100 -11.38 4.35 16.86
C ARG A 100 -11.99 4.02 18.21
N LEU A 101 -13.13 3.30 18.19
CA LEU A 101 -13.88 2.90 19.36
C LEU A 101 -13.92 1.37 19.47
N PRO A 102 -13.00 0.75 20.23
CA PRO A 102 -13.10 -0.66 20.59
C PRO A 102 -14.37 -0.93 21.41
N VAL A 103 -15.20 -1.85 20.96
CA VAL A 103 -16.50 -2.17 21.55
C VAL A 103 -16.31 -3.10 22.76
N ASP A 104 -16.75 -2.70 23.95
CA ASP A 104 -16.72 -3.53 25.14
C ASP A 104 -18.08 -4.16 25.48
N ARG A 105 -19.20 -3.55 25.05
CA ARG A 105 -20.56 -4.10 25.22
C ARG A 105 -21.43 -3.72 24.04
N VAL A 106 -22.33 -4.65 23.69
CA VAL A 106 -23.40 -4.44 22.70
C VAL A 106 -24.74 -4.77 23.34
N PHE A 107 -25.69 -3.87 23.27
CA PHE A 107 -27.04 -4.10 23.78
C PHE A 107 -28.08 -3.37 22.93
N THR A 108 -29.33 -3.81 23.06
CA THR A 108 -30.48 -3.19 22.40
C THR A 108 -31.26 -2.39 23.42
N MET A 109 -31.57 -1.13 23.10
CA MET A 109 -32.47 -0.31 23.89
C MET A 109 -33.80 -0.14 23.17
N SER A 110 -34.90 -0.37 23.89
CA SER A 110 -36.27 -0.21 23.33
C SER A 110 -36.45 1.21 22.77
N GLY A 111 -36.83 1.31 21.50
CA GLY A 111 -37.02 2.59 20.81
C GLY A 111 -35.74 3.23 20.25
N PHE A 112 -34.54 2.77 20.63
CA PHE A 112 -33.27 3.34 20.20
C PHE A 112 -32.47 2.43 19.25
N GLY A 113 -32.74 1.11 19.26
CA GLY A 113 -31.99 0.17 18.44
C GLY A 113 -30.70 -0.32 19.09
N THR A 114 -29.67 -0.59 18.28
CA THR A 114 -28.38 -1.11 18.74
C THR A 114 -27.51 -0.02 19.33
N VAL A 115 -27.05 -0.24 20.56
CA VAL A 115 -26.13 0.64 21.29
C VAL A 115 -24.87 -0.13 21.61
N VAL A 116 -23.72 0.47 21.33
CA VAL A 116 -22.42 -0.06 21.72
C VAL A 116 -21.75 0.87 22.71
N THR A 117 -20.93 0.33 23.60
CA THR A 117 -20.07 1.12 24.49
C THR A 117 -18.62 0.76 24.31
N GLY A 118 -17.74 1.73 24.59
CA GLY A 118 -16.30 1.56 24.52
C GLY A 118 -15.57 2.82 24.97
N THR A 119 -14.25 2.78 24.98
CA THR A 119 -13.42 3.97 25.16
C THR A 119 -12.93 4.45 23.81
N LEU A 120 -13.22 5.70 23.45
CA LEU A 120 -12.72 6.29 22.21
C LEU A 120 -11.21 6.52 22.35
N VAL A 121 -10.41 5.78 21.59
CA VAL A 121 -8.95 5.79 21.75
C VAL A 121 -8.25 6.84 20.90
N ASP A 122 -8.86 7.26 19.81
CA ASP A 122 -8.34 8.28 18.89
C ASP A 122 -9.48 8.93 18.12
N GLY A 123 -9.26 10.14 17.60
CA GLY A 123 -10.19 10.91 16.81
C GLY A 123 -11.46 11.33 17.56
N GLN A 124 -12.23 12.21 16.95
CA GLN A 124 -13.54 12.61 17.45
C GLN A 124 -14.64 11.87 16.71
N LEU A 125 -15.71 11.53 17.42
CA LEU A 125 -16.95 11.01 16.86
C LEU A 125 -18.05 12.06 16.93
N HIS A 126 -18.83 12.18 15.86
CA HIS A 126 -19.98 13.07 15.77
C HIS A 126 -21.26 12.30 15.49
N VAL A 127 -22.38 12.85 15.95
CA VAL A 127 -23.70 12.37 15.51
C VAL A 127 -23.81 12.56 14.00
N GLY A 128 -24.21 11.50 13.30
CA GLY A 128 -24.31 11.48 11.85
C GLY A 128 -23.11 10.86 11.12
N ASP A 129 -21.99 10.61 11.81
CA ASP A 129 -20.82 9.98 11.23
C ASP A 129 -21.15 8.61 10.63
N GLU A 130 -20.61 8.35 9.44
CA GLU A 130 -20.59 7.04 8.81
C GLU A 130 -19.34 6.29 9.25
N LEU A 131 -19.52 5.11 9.81
CA LEU A 131 -18.48 4.25 10.35
C LEU A 131 -18.57 2.84 9.75
N GLU A 132 -17.52 2.10 9.97
CA GLU A 132 -17.42 0.68 9.60
C GLU A 132 -17.09 -0.14 10.86
N VAL A 133 -17.75 -1.28 11.01
CA VAL A 133 -17.51 -2.26 12.07
C VAL A 133 -16.41 -3.20 11.60
N PHE A 134 -15.26 -3.18 12.24
CA PHE A 134 -14.18 -4.12 11.96
C PHE A 134 -14.17 -5.28 12.97
N PRO A 135 -13.88 -6.50 12.54
CA PRO A 135 -13.32 -6.92 11.24
C PRO A 135 -14.34 -7.20 10.14
N THR A 136 -15.65 -7.06 10.38
CA THR A 136 -16.72 -7.52 9.45
C THR A 136 -16.87 -6.65 8.20
N GLY A 137 -16.45 -5.38 8.25
CA GLY A 137 -16.61 -4.44 7.14
C GLY A 137 -18.03 -3.86 7.01
N ARG A 138 -18.89 -4.03 8.03
CA ARG A 138 -20.27 -3.55 7.98
C ARG A 138 -20.34 -2.05 8.16
N ALA A 139 -21.02 -1.36 7.23
CA ALA A 139 -21.29 0.06 7.34
C ALA A 139 -22.40 0.34 8.38
N VAL A 140 -22.15 1.32 9.25
CA VAL A 140 -23.09 1.79 10.27
C VAL A 140 -23.06 3.31 10.34
N ARG A 141 -24.12 3.91 10.89
CA ARG A 141 -24.18 5.36 11.10
C ARG A 141 -24.50 5.67 12.56
N VAL A 142 -23.80 6.64 13.11
CA VAL A 142 -24.01 7.16 14.47
C VAL A 142 -25.30 7.97 14.51
N ARG A 143 -26.30 7.48 15.25
CA ARG A 143 -27.58 8.16 15.45
C ARG A 143 -27.57 9.07 16.68
N GLY A 144 -26.75 8.75 17.67
CA GLY A 144 -26.62 9.53 18.90
C GLY A 144 -25.42 9.08 19.70
N LEU A 145 -24.89 9.97 20.51
CA LEU A 145 -23.73 9.74 21.38
C LEU A 145 -24.07 10.12 22.82
N GLN A 146 -23.50 9.39 23.77
CA GLN A 146 -23.56 9.73 25.19
C GLN A 146 -22.19 9.61 25.84
N GLN A 147 -21.83 10.61 26.67
CA GLN A 147 -20.69 10.55 27.61
C GLN A 147 -21.20 10.92 29.00
N HIS A 148 -20.76 10.19 30.03
CA HIS A 148 -21.15 10.42 31.42
C HIS A 148 -22.69 10.46 31.62
N ASN A 149 -23.44 9.62 30.93
CA ASN A 149 -24.91 9.57 30.91
C ASN A 149 -25.60 10.83 30.36
N GLN A 150 -24.89 11.70 29.67
CA GLN A 150 -25.43 12.87 28.99
C GLN A 150 -25.33 12.72 27.47
N ALA A 151 -26.37 13.11 26.77
CA ALA A 151 -26.35 13.17 25.31
C ALA A 151 -25.39 14.26 24.86
N VAL A 152 -24.56 13.94 23.85
CA VAL A 152 -23.56 14.88 23.28
C VAL A 152 -23.62 14.81 21.75
N GLU A 153 -23.34 15.93 21.09
CA GLU A 153 -23.22 15.98 19.62
C GLU A 153 -21.87 15.45 19.13
N SER A 154 -20.84 15.53 19.97
CA SER A 154 -19.51 15.01 19.68
C SER A 154 -18.86 14.40 20.90
N ALA A 155 -18.06 13.34 20.69
CA ALA A 155 -17.28 12.68 21.71
C ALA A 155 -15.79 12.83 21.42
N LEU A 156 -15.01 13.17 22.47
CA LEU A 156 -13.56 13.35 22.40
C LEU A 156 -12.81 12.06 22.76
N PRO A 157 -11.59 11.85 22.23
CA PRO A 157 -10.76 10.71 22.58
C PRO A 157 -10.39 10.70 24.09
N GLY A 158 -10.22 9.49 24.64
CA GLY A 158 -9.93 9.26 26.06
C GLY A 158 -11.16 9.03 26.92
N GLY A 159 -12.35 9.41 26.47
CA GLY A 159 -13.60 9.23 27.19
C GLY A 159 -14.31 7.91 26.89
N ARG A 160 -15.12 7.44 27.86
CA ARG A 160 -16.05 6.34 27.63
C ARG A 160 -17.27 6.86 26.87
N VAL A 161 -17.62 6.21 25.76
CA VAL A 161 -18.68 6.61 24.85
C VAL A 161 -19.72 5.50 24.74
N ALA A 162 -20.99 5.85 24.76
CA ALA A 162 -22.08 5.02 24.26
C ALA A 162 -22.53 5.59 22.91
N ALA A 163 -22.49 4.76 21.86
CA ALA A 163 -22.92 5.14 20.52
C ALA A 163 -24.16 4.34 20.12
N ASN A 164 -25.23 5.04 19.79
CA ASN A 164 -26.41 4.47 19.18
C ASN A 164 -26.20 4.40 17.68
N LEU A 165 -26.38 3.22 17.09
CA LEU A 165 -26.05 2.93 15.72
C LEU A 165 -27.28 2.52 14.90
N THR A 166 -27.27 2.89 13.63
CA THR A 166 -28.16 2.34 12.60
C THR A 166 -27.33 1.56 11.58
N GLY A 167 -27.95 0.57 10.93
CA GLY A 167 -27.27 -0.26 9.91
C GLY A 167 -26.69 -1.58 10.42
N ALA A 168 -26.75 -1.84 11.74
CA ALA A 168 -26.40 -3.14 12.31
C ALA A 168 -27.34 -3.52 13.46
N GLU A 169 -27.62 -4.81 13.57
CA GLU A 169 -28.34 -5.39 14.69
C GLU A 169 -27.38 -5.91 15.77
N LYS A 170 -27.90 -6.11 17.01
CA LYS A 170 -27.06 -6.56 18.13
C LYS A 170 -26.28 -7.84 17.85
N HIS A 171 -26.89 -8.81 17.16
CA HIS A 171 -26.25 -10.10 16.88
C HIS A 171 -25.16 -10.04 15.80
N GLU A 172 -25.02 -8.92 15.10
CA GLU A 172 -24.03 -8.66 14.07
C GLU A 172 -22.78 -7.94 14.59
N MET A 173 -22.76 -7.66 15.89
CA MET A 173 -21.65 -6.98 16.58
C MET A 173 -21.34 -7.70 17.88
N GLU A 174 -20.07 -7.76 18.23
CA GLU A 174 -19.61 -8.41 19.46
C GLU A 174 -18.56 -7.56 20.21
N ARG A 175 -18.29 -7.96 21.45
CA ARG A 175 -17.14 -7.42 22.18
C ARG A 175 -15.85 -7.74 21.43
N GLY A 176 -15.00 -6.74 21.26
CA GLY A 176 -13.76 -6.87 20.51
C GLY A 176 -13.84 -6.29 19.09
N ASP A 177 -15.05 -6.03 18.58
CA ASP A 177 -15.20 -5.24 17.36
C ASP A 177 -14.68 -3.82 17.56
N VAL A 178 -14.32 -3.18 16.45
CA VAL A 178 -13.84 -1.79 16.46
C VAL A 178 -14.66 -0.97 15.48
N LEU A 179 -15.24 0.14 15.97
CA LEU A 179 -15.82 1.15 15.09
C LEU A 179 -14.74 2.14 14.66
N ALA A 180 -14.62 2.36 13.37
CA ALA A 180 -13.71 3.34 12.80
C ALA A 180 -14.27 3.92 11.50
N ARG A 181 -13.65 4.95 10.94
CA ARG A 181 -14.03 5.47 9.63
C ARG A 181 -13.84 4.40 8.55
N PRO A 182 -14.67 4.41 7.50
CA PRO A 182 -14.56 3.43 6.41
C PRO A 182 -13.14 3.38 5.82
N LYS A 183 -12.65 2.17 5.59
CA LYS A 183 -11.34 1.90 4.96
C LYS A 183 -10.11 2.39 5.75
N THR A 184 -10.25 2.74 7.03
CA THR A 184 -9.11 3.19 7.86
C THR A 184 -8.39 2.05 8.55
N LEU A 185 -9.05 0.93 8.79
CA LEU A 185 -8.47 -0.27 9.37
C LEU A 185 -8.51 -1.43 8.36
N THR A 186 -7.71 -2.43 8.61
CA THR A 186 -7.75 -3.70 7.88
C THR A 186 -7.67 -4.84 8.89
N ALA A 187 -8.52 -5.85 8.72
CA ALA A 187 -8.48 -7.03 9.57
C ALA A 187 -7.23 -7.87 9.30
N THR A 188 -6.62 -8.37 10.35
CA THR A 188 -5.42 -9.20 10.27
C THR A 188 -5.54 -10.48 11.08
N ARG A 189 -4.89 -11.55 10.59
CA ARG A 189 -4.70 -12.82 11.32
C ARG A 189 -3.26 -13.03 11.76
N ARG A 190 -2.40 -12.03 11.54
CA ARG A 190 -0.99 -12.13 11.87
C ARG A 190 -0.45 -10.75 12.17
N VAL A 191 0.28 -10.64 13.28
CA VAL A 191 0.94 -9.41 13.71
C VAL A 191 2.36 -9.72 14.19
N ASP A 192 3.26 -8.77 14.04
CA ASP A 192 4.57 -8.80 14.68
C ASP A 192 4.58 -7.88 15.90
N ALA A 193 5.25 -8.31 16.94
CA ALA A 193 5.26 -7.61 18.20
C ALA A 193 6.61 -7.68 18.92
N GLY A 194 6.94 -6.62 19.62
CA GLY A 194 7.93 -6.66 20.69
C GLY A 194 7.27 -7.14 21.96
N VAL A 195 7.81 -8.18 22.59
CA VAL A 195 7.25 -8.81 23.78
C VAL A 195 8.25 -8.79 24.94
N ARG A 196 7.73 -8.62 26.15
CA ARG A 196 8.43 -8.81 27.42
C ARG A 196 7.74 -9.90 28.21
N VAL A 197 8.48 -10.94 28.59
CA VAL A 197 8.01 -12.02 29.47
C VAL A 197 8.14 -11.56 30.92
N LEU A 198 7.14 -11.82 31.73
CA LEU A 198 7.17 -11.47 33.17
C LEU A 198 8.25 -12.31 33.90
N SER A 199 8.91 -11.69 34.88
CA SER A 199 9.86 -12.40 35.73
C SER A 199 9.19 -13.45 36.62
N SER A 200 7.87 -13.29 36.86
CA SER A 200 7.02 -14.24 37.59
C SER A 200 6.54 -15.42 36.74
N ALA A 201 6.81 -15.40 35.43
CA ALA A 201 6.39 -16.49 34.53
C ALA A 201 7.06 -17.81 34.95
N ALA A 202 6.24 -18.85 35.18
CA ALA A 202 6.73 -20.15 35.66
C ALA A 202 7.61 -20.87 34.63
N GLN A 203 7.51 -20.53 33.35
CA GLN A 203 8.25 -21.14 32.25
C GLN A 203 8.60 -20.09 31.20
N PRO A 204 9.69 -20.29 30.44
CA PRO A 204 10.00 -19.45 29.30
C PRO A 204 8.91 -19.54 28.24
N MET A 205 8.73 -18.49 27.48
CA MET A 205 7.81 -18.46 26.34
C MET A 205 8.47 -19.11 25.13
N ARG A 206 8.03 -20.30 24.75
CA ARG A 206 8.62 -21.11 23.68
C ARG A 206 7.99 -20.85 22.33
N HIS A 207 8.77 -21.11 21.29
CA HIS A 207 8.27 -21.14 19.92
C HIS A 207 7.13 -22.17 19.79
N GLY A 208 5.99 -21.74 19.21
CA GLY A 208 4.81 -22.57 19.00
C GLY A 208 3.83 -22.60 20.17
N THR A 209 4.10 -21.90 21.29
CA THR A 209 3.19 -21.82 22.43
C THR A 209 1.84 -21.20 22.02
N GLU A 210 0.75 -21.80 22.48
CA GLU A 210 -0.61 -21.30 22.28
C GLU A 210 -1.04 -20.50 23.52
N LEU A 211 -1.46 -19.25 23.29
CA LEU A 211 -1.82 -18.27 24.32
C LEU A 211 -3.11 -17.53 23.92
N LEU A 212 -3.66 -16.76 24.86
CA LEU A 212 -4.69 -15.78 24.62
C LEU A 212 -4.06 -14.39 24.51
N LEU A 213 -4.26 -13.73 23.39
CA LEU A 213 -3.92 -12.33 23.17
C LEU A 213 -5.08 -11.46 23.63
N HIS A 214 -4.80 -10.49 24.49
CA HIS A 214 -5.74 -9.43 24.87
C HIS A 214 -5.21 -8.07 24.43
N THR A 215 -5.96 -7.35 23.60
CA THR A 215 -5.63 -5.98 23.17
C THR A 215 -6.91 -5.17 23.00
N GLY A 216 -6.94 -3.92 23.51
CA GLY A 216 -8.18 -3.14 23.58
C GLY A 216 -9.26 -3.92 24.32
N THR A 217 -10.33 -4.28 23.62
CA THR A 217 -11.45 -5.07 24.16
C THR A 217 -11.51 -6.50 23.63
N VAL A 218 -10.63 -6.84 22.67
CA VAL A 218 -10.59 -8.16 22.03
C VAL A 218 -9.80 -9.15 22.84
N GLU A 219 -10.31 -10.39 22.87
CA GLU A 219 -9.62 -11.59 23.30
C GLU A 219 -9.62 -12.58 22.13
N VAL A 220 -8.44 -13.13 21.80
CA VAL A 220 -8.29 -14.08 20.70
C VAL A 220 -7.16 -15.06 20.98
N GLY A 221 -7.38 -16.33 20.64
CA GLY A 221 -6.32 -17.34 20.67
C GLY A 221 -5.22 -17.00 19.68
N CYS A 222 -3.99 -17.25 20.06
CA CYS A 222 -2.85 -17.02 19.18
C CYS A 222 -1.74 -18.07 19.39
N ARG A 223 -1.00 -18.35 18.31
CA ARG A 223 0.24 -19.11 18.35
C ARG A 223 1.43 -18.18 18.23
N VAL A 224 2.38 -18.32 19.17
CA VAL A 224 3.59 -17.49 19.24
C VAL A 224 4.70 -18.11 18.41
N ILE A 225 5.28 -17.35 17.50
CA ILE A 225 6.49 -17.69 16.74
C ILE A 225 7.60 -16.76 17.21
N VAL A 226 8.54 -17.26 17.99
CA VAL A 226 9.73 -16.50 18.41
C VAL A 226 10.67 -16.37 17.22
N LEU A 227 11.17 -15.15 16.95
CA LEU A 227 11.91 -14.85 15.71
C LEU A 227 13.43 -14.98 15.84
N GLU A 228 13.99 -14.85 17.05
CA GLU A 228 15.45 -14.80 17.26
C GLU A 228 16.00 -16.07 17.88
N THR A 229 15.29 -16.61 18.86
CA THR A 229 15.70 -17.73 19.72
C THR A 229 14.63 -18.81 19.69
N ASP A 230 14.87 -19.91 20.41
CA ASP A 230 13.86 -20.96 20.57
C ASP A 230 12.84 -20.61 21.65
N GLU A 231 13.23 -19.80 22.62
CA GLU A 231 12.42 -19.36 23.74
C GLU A 231 12.88 -17.99 24.23
N ILE A 232 12.00 -17.30 24.95
CA ILE A 232 12.30 -16.05 25.67
C ILE A 232 12.15 -16.36 27.14
N ASP A 233 13.23 -16.22 27.91
CA ASP A 233 13.28 -16.49 29.33
C ASP A 233 12.37 -15.58 30.14
N ALA A 234 12.03 -15.99 31.36
CA ALA A 234 11.35 -15.16 32.34
C ALA A 234 12.15 -13.86 32.60
N GLY A 235 11.49 -12.71 32.52
CA GLY A 235 12.12 -11.39 32.59
C GLY A 235 12.78 -10.93 31.29
N GLY A 236 12.87 -11.79 30.27
CA GLY A 236 13.44 -11.49 28.97
C GLY A 236 12.49 -10.73 28.03
N HIS A 237 13.05 -10.26 26.92
CA HIS A 237 12.31 -9.62 25.84
C HIS A 237 12.81 -10.12 24.48
N GLY A 238 11.96 -10.01 23.46
CA GLY A 238 12.29 -10.45 22.11
C GLY A 238 11.19 -10.09 21.10
N TRP A 239 11.44 -10.48 19.86
CA TRP A 239 10.50 -10.28 18.75
C TRP A 239 9.71 -11.56 18.48
N VAL A 240 8.40 -11.41 18.30
CA VAL A 240 7.50 -12.51 17.99
C VAL A 240 6.58 -12.16 16.84
N GLN A 241 6.21 -13.20 16.08
CA GLN A 241 5.07 -13.15 15.17
C GLN A 241 3.92 -13.94 15.79
N LEU A 242 2.74 -13.32 15.92
CA LEU A 242 1.55 -13.93 16.50
C LEU A 242 0.58 -14.32 15.38
N TYR A 243 0.23 -15.59 15.30
CA TYR A 243 -0.81 -16.11 14.41
C TYR A 243 -2.12 -16.21 15.19
N LEU A 244 -3.12 -15.49 14.74
CA LEU A 244 -4.40 -15.33 15.42
C LEU A 244 -5.44 -16.31 14.88
N ASP A 245 -6.24 -16.88 15.75
CA ASP A 245 -7.28 -17.86 15.39
C ASP A 245 -8.40 -17.24 14.55
N ARG A 246 -8.70 -15.95 14.76
CA ARG A 246 -9.65 -15.18 13.97
C ARG A 246 -9.07 -13.81 13.58
N PRO A 247 -9.60 -13.17 12.53
CA PRO A 247 -9.16 -11.82 12.19
C PRO A 247 -9.59 -10.83 13.26
N ILE A 248 -8.71 -9.86 13.56
CA ILE A 248 -8.97 -8.74 14.45
C ILE A 248 -8.57 -7.43 13.79
N ALA A 249 -9.09 -6.31 14.27
CA ALA A 249 -8.70 -4.98 13.84
C ALA A 249 -7.90 -4.27 14.95
N VAL A 250 -6.65 -4.00 14.65
CA VAL A 250 -5.68 -3.38 15.57
C VAL A 250 -4.90 -2.29 14.84
N ALA A 251 -4.17 -1.48 15.60
CA ALA A 251 -3.24 -0.50 15.05
C ALA A 251 -1.82 -0.74 15.56
N GLU A 252 -0.84 -0.19 14.85
CA GLU A 252 0.54 -0.14 15.34
C GLU A 252 0.60 0.62 16.66
N ASN A 253 1.49 0.20 17.53
CA ASN A 253 1.64 0.68 18.92
C ASN A 253 0.48 0.33 19.86
N ASP A 254 -0.51 -0.49 19.45
CA ASP A 254 -1.46 -1.03 20.41
C ASP A 254 -0.73 -1.94 21.40
N ARG A 255 -1.05 -1.75 22.69
CA ARG A 255 -0.53 -2.58 23.76
C ARG A 255 -1.34 -3.86 23.88
N PHE A 256 -0.67 -4.93 24.27
CA PHE A 256 -1.32 -6.22 24.48
C PHE A 256 -0.72 -6.97 25.68
N ILE A 257 -1.48 -7.93 26.18
CA ILE A 257 -0.99 -8.94 27.12
C ILE A 257 -1.24 -10.34 26.56
N LEU A 258 -0.40 -11.29 26.97
CA LEU A 258 -0.51 -12.70 26.64
C LEU A 258 -0.78 -13.49 27.93
N ARG A 259 -1.83 -14.33 27.87
CA ARG A 259 -2.26 -15.16 28.99
C ARG A 259 -2.27 -16.63 28.61
N VAL A 260 -1.94 -17.47 29.57
CA VAL A 260 -2.20 -18.93 29.46
C VAL A 260 -3.72 -19.15 29.53
N PRO A 261 -4.31 -20.01 28.68
CA PRO A 261 -5.77 -20.24 28.71
C PRO A 261 -6.27 -20.87 30.02
N SER A 262 -5.51 -21.81 30.59
CA SER A 262 -5.89 -22.51 31.85
C SER A 262 -4.65 -23.06 32.57
N PRO A 263 -4.44 -22.74 33.87
CA PRO A 263 -5.14 -21.66 34.59
C PRO A 263 -4.83 -20.30 33.96
N ALA A 264 -5.82 -19.41 33.94
CA ALA A 264 -5.69 -18.10 33.30
C ALA A 264 -4.67 -17.24 34.06
N THR A 265 -3.44 -17.18 33.55
CA THR A 265 -2.33 -16.43 34.15
C THR A 265 -1.65 -15.56 33.10
N THR A 266 -1.40 -14.30 33.43
CA THR A 266 -0.64 -13.39 32.57
C THR A 266 0.83 -13.77 32.60
N ILE A 267 1.45 -13.95 31.44
CA ILE A 267 2.87 -14.35 31.34
C ILE A 267 3.74 -13.35 30.58
N ALA A 268 3.14 -12.56 29.72
CA ALA A 268 3.89 -11.61 28.89
C ALA A 268 2.99 -10.47 28.41
N GLY A 269 3.58 -9.45 27.85
CA GLY A 269 2.88 -8.38 27.14
C GLY A 269 3.85 -7.56 26.32
N GLY A 270 3.31 -6.57 25.59
CA GLY A 270 4.16 -5.77 24.73
C GLY A 270 3.39 -4.83 23.83
N THR A 271 3.99 -4.55 22.67
CA THR A 271 3.46 -3.59 21.68
C THR A 271 3.43 -4.22 20.30
N LEU A 272 2.34 -4.02 19.57
CA LEU A 272 2.22 -4.39 18.17
C LEU A 272 3.07 -3.45 17.32
N VAL A 273 3.94 -3.99 16.47
CA VAL A 273 4.92 -3.23 15.68
C VAL A 273 4.63 -3.29 14.19
N ASP A 274 4.14 -4.45 13.72
CA ASP A 274 3.67 -4.61 12.35
C ASP A 274 2.33 -5.35 12.37
N ILE A 275 1.29 -4.72 11.86
CA ILE A 275 -0.07 -5.28 11.85
C ILE A 275 -0.42 -6.04 10.57
N HIS A 276 0.45 -5.96 9.55
CA HIS A 276 0.33 -6.69 8.29
C HIS A 276 1.68 -7.28 7.85
N PRO A 277 2.34 -8.07 8.72
CA PRO A 277 3.65 -8.61 8.40
C PRO A 277 3.56 -9.70 7.33
N ARG A 278 4.67 -9.89 6.62
CA ARG A 278 4.88 -11.11 5.83
C ARG A 278 5.10 -12.28 6.78
N LYS A 279 4.96 -13.50 6.28
CA LYS A 279 5.40 -14.67 7.02
C LYS A 279 6.91 -14.65 7.13
N HIS A 280 7.41 -14.71 8.35
CA HIS A 280 8.85 -14.79 8.61
C HIS A 280 9.30 -16.26 8.74
N SER A 281 10.53 -16.50 8.37
CA SER A 281 11.23 -17.72 8.69
C SER A 281 11.81 -17.61 10.12
N ARG A 282 12.15 -18.74 10.69
CA ARG A 282 12.88 -18.77 11.97
C ARG A 282 14.26 -18.13 11.78
N HIS A 283 14.72 -17.32 12.73
CA HIS A 283 15.98 -16.58 12.67
C HIS A 283 16.11 -15.63 11.45
N ASP A 284 15.00 -14.99 11.07
CA ASP A 284 14.97 -14.01 10.00
C ASP A 284 15.59 -12.68 10.46
N VAL A 285 16.89 -12.52 10.20
CA VAL A 285 17.65 -11.33 10.59
C VAL A 285 17.05 -10.06 9.96
N ALA A 286 16.63 -10.13 8.68
CA ALA A 286 16.06 -8.98 7.98
C ALA A 286 14.71 -8.56 8.59
N ALA A 287 13.89 -9.53 9.00
CA ALA A 287 12.64 -9.26 9.72
C ALA A 287 12.92 -8.57 11.06
N ARG A 288 13.86 -9.10 11.86
CA ARG A 288 14.26 -8.50 13.13
C ARG A 288 14.71 -7.04 12.96
N GLU A 289 15.66 -6.79 12.07
CA GLU A 289 16.13 -5.42 11.80
C GLU A 289 15.02 -4.48 11.34
N SER A 290 14.06 -4.99 10.55
CA SER A 290 12.88 -4.22 10.15
C SER A 290 12.00 -3.86 11.37
N LEU A 291 11.79 -4.80 12.29
CA LEU A 291 11.01 -4.57 13.52
C LEU A 291 11.71 -3.59 14.47
N GLU A 292 13.04 -3.67 14.59
CA GLU A 292 13.84 -2.71 15.36
C GLU A 292 13.69 -1.28 14.79
N ARG A 293 13.79 -1.11 13.46
CA ARG A 293 13.59 0.19 12.81
C ARG A 293 12.16 0.70 12.95
N ARG A 294 11.14 -0.17 12.82
CA ARG A 294 9.74 0.21 13.07
C ARG A 294 9.55 0.69 14.51
N ALA A 295 10.08 -0.03 15.48
CA ALA A 295 10.02 0.36 16.90
C ALA A 295 10.76 1.67 17.19
N ALA A 296 11.79 2.01 16.39
CA ALA A 296 12.48 3.29 16.43
C ALA A 296 11.73 4.44 15.73
N GLY A 297 10.55 4.16 15.12
CA GLY A 297 9.69 5.16 14.48
C GLY A 297 9.76 5.20 12.95
N GLU A 298 10.57 4.34 12.29
CA GLU A 298 10.69 4.29 10.82
C GLU A 298 9.55 3.49 10.14
N VAL A 299 8.34 3.58 10.68
CA VAL A 299 7.18 2.76 10.27
C VAL A 299 6.88 2.88 8.79
N LEU A 300 6.76 4.10 8.27
CA LEU A 300 6.41 4.36 6.87
C LEU A 300 7.50 3.86 5.90
N GLN A 301 8.76 4.05 6.27
CA GLN A 301 9.88 3.63 5.44
C GLN A 301 9.95 2.10 5.35
N GLU A 302 9.75 1.40 6.47
CA GLU A 302 9.72 -0.06 6.51
C GLU A 302 8.50 -0.62 5.79
N GLU A 303 7.33 0.04 5.91
CA GLU A 303 6.15 -0.37 5.16
C GLU A 303 6.37 -0.23 3.66
N LEU A 304 6.94 0.89 3.19
CA LEU A 304 7.26 1.11 1.78
C LEU A 304 8.17 0.01 1.21
N ARG A 305 9.11 -0.50 2.00
CA ARG A 305 10.02 -1.60 1.59
C ARG A 305 9.29 -2.91 1.27
N LYS A 306 8.09 -3.12 1.80
CA LYS A 306 7.26 -4.29 1.47
C LYS A 306 6.75 -4.29 0.03
N TYR A 307 6.81 -3.13 -0.65
CA TYR A 307 6.24 -2.93 -1.98
C TYR A 307 7.32 -2.61 -3.03
N PRO A 308 8.11 -3.60 -3.47
CA PRO A 308 9.21 -3.39 -4.42
C PRO A 308 8.74 -2.90 -5.79
N ARG A 309 7.44 -3.00 -6.08
CA ARG A 309 6.81 -2.53 -7.33
C ARG A 309 6.05 -1.22 -7.18
N GLY A 310 6.24 -0.54 -6.03
CA GLY A 310 5.55 0.69 -5.67
C GLY A 310 4.22 0.49 -4.97
N ILE A 311 3.78 1.53 -4.30
CA ILE A 311 2.50 1.64 -3.59
C ILE A 311 1.96 3.05 -3.76
N THR A 312 0.65 3.24 -3.76
CA THR A 312 0.08 4.59 -3.75
C THR A 312 0.20 5.23 -2.37
N VAL A 313 0.32 6.56 -2.33
CA VAL A 313 0.34 7.34 -1.08
C VAL A 313 -0.82 6.94 -0.17
N ASP A 314 -2.04 6.93 -0.71
CA ASP A 314 -3.26 6.58 0.02
C ASP A 314 -3.23 5.13 0.58
N ALA A 315 -2.70 4.17 -0.18
CA ALA A 315 -2.56 2.79 0.31
C ALA A 315 -1.51 2.66 1.42
N LEU A 316 -0.39 3.40 1.32
CA LEU A 316 0.65 3.42 2.37
C LEU A 316 0.10 4.03 3.67
N LEU A 317 -0.60 5.15 3.58
CA LEU A 317 -1.22 5.82 4.73
C LEU A 317 -2.27 4.95 5.41
N ARG A 318 -3.08 4.23 4.63
CA ARG A 318 -4.03 3.25 5.19
C ARG A 318 -3.32 2.10 5.89
N ALA A 319 -2.24 1.58 5.31
CA ALA A 319 -1.51 0.45 5.89
C ALA A 319 -0.85 0.79 7.24
N THR A 320 -0.43 2.04 7.42
CA THR A 320 0.31 2.50 8.60
C THR A 320 -0.47 3.45 9.50
N MET A 321 -1.65 3.92 9.05
CA MET A 321 -2.40 4.98 9.73
C MET A 321 -1.57 6.25 9.99
N ALA A 322 -0.57 6.53 9.15
CA ALA A 322 0.30 7.70 9.31
C ALA A 322 -0.31 8.98 8.73
N PRO A 323 -0.05 10.18 9.28
CA PRO A 323 -0.48 11.44 8.71
C PRO A 323 0.17 11.75 7.36
N ASP A 324 -0.52 12.51 6.49
CA ASP A 324 0.02 12.93 5.18
C ASP A 324 1.37 13.67 5.28
N ALA A 325 1.56 14.43 6.34
CA ALA A 325 2.79 15.19 6.58
C ALA A 325 4.04 14.28 6.63
N ASP A 326 3.89 13.04 7.09
CA ASP A 326 5.01 12.11 7.26
C ASP A 326 5.50 11.54 5.93
N VAL A 327 4.66 11.51 4.90
CA VAL A 327 5.01 10.99 3.57
C VAL A 327 6.06 11.86 2.88
N SER A 328 6.08 13.16 3.14
CA SER A 328 7.05 14.09 2.54
C SER A 328 8.48 13.90 3.05
N ALA A 329 8.65 13.31 4.22
CA ALA A 329 9.95 13.02 4.84
C ALA A 329 10.55 11.68 4.41
N LEU A 330 9.81 10.87 3.63
CA LEU A 330 10.28 9.55 3.20
C LEU A 330 11.45 9.63 2.23
N ASP A 331 12.43 8.75 2.44
CA ASP A 331 13.49 8.48 1.48
C ASP A 331 12.97 7.64 0.30
N ALA A 332 12.14 8.28 -0.52
CA ALA A 332 11.39 7.65 -1.60
C ALA A 332 11.39 8.47 -2.89
N ARG A 333 11.19 7.81 -4.02
CA ARG A 333 10.86 8.43 -5.30
C ARG A 333 9.34 8.52 -5.41
N ARG A 334 8.82 9.73 -5.42
CA ARG A 334 7.39 9.99 -5.68
C ARG A 334 7.18 10.35 -7.15
N ILE A 335 6.21 9.71 -7.79
CA ILE A 335 5.81 9.96 -9.17
C ILE A 335 4.28 9.96 -9.22
N GLY A 336 3.69 11.16 -9.30
CA GLY A 336 2.25 11.31 -9.11
C GLY A 336 1.82 10.80 -7.73
N ASP A 337 0.87 9.86 -7.72
CA ASP A 337 0.36 9.24 -6.48
C ASP A 337 1.15 7.99 -6.04
N TRP A 338 2.18 7.61 -6.80
CA TRP A 338 2.97 6.42 -6.52
C TRP A 338 4.25 6.74 -5.77
N LEU A 339 4.60 5.87 -4.83
CA LEU A 339 5.83 5.89 -4.05
C LEU A 339 6.65 4.63 -4.32
N TYR A 340 7.94 4.81 -4.48
CA TYR A 340 8.94 3.74 -4.63
C TYR A 340 10.07 4.00 -3.66
N SER A 341 10.53 2.99 -2.90
CA SER A 341 11.80 3.15 -2.18
C SER A 341 12.92 3.40 -3.19
N LYS A 342 13.98 4.14 -2.80
CA LYS A 342 15.11 4.40 -3.72
C LYS A 342 15.74 3.11 -4.27
N ALA A 343 15.80 2.06 -3.44
CA ALA A 343 16.31 0.76 -3.86
C ALA A 343 15.39 0.11 -4.91
N SER A 344 14.07 0.10 -4.67
CA SER A 344 13.08 -0.45 -5.61
C SER A 344 13.06 0.32 -6.92
N TRP A 345 13.12 1.66 -6.85
CA TRP A 345 13.17 2.50 -8.05
C TRP A 345 14.42 2.22 -8.90
N ARG A 346 15.60 2.13 -8.26
CA ARG A 346 16.84 1.79 -8.94
C ARG A 346 16.75 0.43 -9.62
N ALA A 347 16.25 -0.59 -8.92
CA ALA A 347 16.08 -1.92 -9.48
C ALA A 347 15.13 -1.93 -10.72
N ILE A 348 14.01 -1.21 -10.67
CA ILE A 348 13.09 -1.06 -11.81
C ILE A 348 13.79 -0.38 -12.98
N ALA A 349 14.51 0.72 -12.72
CA ALA A 349 15.22 1.47 -13.75
C ALA A 349 16.35 0.67 -14.41
N ASP A 350 17.09 -0.10 -13.62
CA ASP A 350 18.19 -0.94 -14.13
C ASP A 350 17.65 -2.10 -14.97
N VAL A 351 16.55 -2.76 -14.55
CA VAL A 351 15.88 -3.79 -15.35
C VAL A 351 15.32 -3.19 -16.64
N ALA A 352 14.66 -2.03 -16.59
CA ALA A 352 14.14 -1.37 -17.79
C ALA A 352 15.25 -1.05 -18.79
N THR A 353 16.39 -0.53 -18.31
CA THR A 353 17.56 -0.24 -19.14
C THR A 353 18.13 -1.51 -19.79
N ALA A 354 18.31 -2.58 -19.00
CA ALA A 354 18.84 -3.84 -19.49
C ALA A 354 17.93 -4.48 -20.55
N GLU A 355 16.61 -4.51 -20.30
CA GLU A 355 15.62 -5.05 -21.25
C GLU A 355 15.59 -4.27 -22.58
N LEU A 356 15.65 -2.94 -22.50
CA LEU A 356 15.68 -2.10 -23.70
C LEU A 356 17.00 -2.25 -24.48
N LEU A 357 18.15 -2.35 -23.81
CA LEU A 357 19.41 -2.61 -24.47
C LEU A 357 19.41 -3.97 -25.19
N ALA A 358 18.94 -5.02 -24.54
CA ALA A 358 18.80 -6.34 -25.13
C ALA A 358 17.84 -6.31 -26.33
N PHE A 359 16.72 -5.59 -26.20
CA PHE A 359 15.75 -5.43 -27.29
C PHE A 359 16.35 -4.72 -28.50
N HIS A 360 17.06 -3.60 -28.30
CA HIS A 360 17.70 -2.85 -29.38
C HIS A 360 18.80 -3.65 -30.07
N SER A 361 19.56 -4.45 -29.31
CA SER A 361 20.54 -5.37 -29.87
C SER A 361 19.91 -6.46 -30.75
N ALA A 362 18.76 -7.02 -30.31
CA ALA A 362 18.03 -8.04 -31.06
C ALA A 362 17.21 -7.46 -32.24
N HIS A 363 16.81 -6.19 -32.14
CA HIS A 363 15.94 -5.51 -33.10
C HIS A 363 16.45 -4.11 -33.45
N PRO A 364 17.63 -3.97 -34.05
CA PRO A 364 18.28 -2.66 -34.25
C PRO A 364 17.46 -1.70 -35.13
N LEU A 365 16.55 -2.22 -35.94
CA LEU A 365 15.67 -1.45 -36.84
C LEU A 365 14.34 -1.02 -36.23
N ARG A 366 14.05 -1.45 -35.01
CA ARG A 366 12.82 -1.01 -34.33
C ARG A 366 13.10 0.26 -33.55
N PRO A 367 12.24 1.30 -33.64
CA PRO A 367 12.45 2.56 -32.94
C PRO A 367 12.41 2.41 -31.42
N GLY A 368 11.76 1.34 -30.91
CA GLY A 368 11.63 1.03 -29.50
C GLY A 368 10.81 -0.21 -29.24
N MET A 369 10.70 -0.56 -27.96
CA MET A 369 9.85 -1.66 -27.48
C MET A 369 8.42 -1.14 -27.23
N ALA A 370 7.41 -1.95 -27.53
CA ALA A 370 6.01 -1.63 -27.23
C ALA A 370 5.80 -1.46 -25.72
N ARG A 371 4.97 -0.48 -25.32
CA ARG A 371 4.71 -0.19 -23.89
C ARG A 371 4.28 -1.41 -23.10
N GLU A 372 3.37 -2.21 -23.65
CA GLU A 372 2.84 -3.40 -22.99
C GLU A 372 3.88 -4.51 -22.84
N GLU A 373 4.77 -4.64 -23.81
CA GLU A 373 5.90 -5.57 -23.76
C GLU A 373 6.87 -5.19 -22.65
N LEU A 374 7.24 -3.91 -22.56
CA LEU A 374 8.09 -3.41 -21.46
C LEU A 374 7.42 -3.61 -20.10
N ARG A 375 6.11 -3.30 -19.98
CA ARG A 375 5.36 -3.53 -18.75
C ARG A 375 5.43 -4.99 -18.29
N SER A 376 5.22 -5.91 -19.23
CA SER A 376 5.26 -7.35 -18.94
C SER A 376 6.64 -7.79 -18.45
N ARG A 377 7.71 -7.30 -19.07
CA ARG A 377 9.09 -7.63 -18.68
C ARG A 377 9.48 -7.05 -17.32
N LEU A 378 9.02 -5.84 -17.00
CA LEU A 378 9.22 -5.23 -15.68
C LEU A 378 8.37 -5.87 -14.58
N SER A 379 7.37 -6.66 -14.95
CA SER A 379 6.41 -7.28 -14.01
C SER A 379 5.76 -6.27 -13.06
N VAL A 380 5.56 -5.03 -13.48
CA VAL A 380 4.90 -3.98 -12.67
C VAL A 380 3.38 -4.02 -12.87
N PRO A 381 2.58 -3.62 -11.85
CA PRO A 381 1.12 -3.55 -11.99
C PRO A 381 0.71 -2.59 -13.12
N PRO A 382 -0.37 -2.90 -13.87
CA PRO A 382 -0.85 -2.01 -14.93
C PRO A 382 -1.10 -0.57 -14.47
N ALA A 383 -1.64 -0.40 -13.26
CA ALA A 383 -1.94 0.92 -12.69
C ALA A 383 -0.70 1.77 -12.39
N SER A 384 0.45 1.15 -12.05
CA SER A 384 1.70 1.87 -11.76
C SER A 384 2.56 2.11 -12.99
N PHE A 385 2.34 1.39 -14.08
CA PHE A 385 3.21 1.45 -15.26
C PHE A 385 3.31 2.84 -15.91
N PRO A 386 2.22 3.64 -16.04
CA PRO A 386 2.34 5.01 -16.53
C PRO A 386 3.29 5.87 -15.70
N SER A 387 3.24 5.76 -14.36
CA SER A 387 4.14 6.45 -13.45
C SER A 387 5.59 5.97 -13.60
N VAL A 388 5.79 4.65 -13.79
CA VAL A 388 7.13 4.10 -14.03
C VAL A 388 7.74 4.68 -15.30
N VAL A 389 7.01 4.70 -16.41
CA VAL A 389 7.49 5.29 -17.67
C VAL A 389 7.79 6.78 -17.50
N GLN A 390 6.89 7.52 -16.87
CA GLN A 390 7.10 8.95 -16.58
C GLN A 390 8.38 9.19 -15.77
N GLY A 391 8.60 8.40 -14.72
CA GLY A 391 9.81 8.51 -13.90
C GLY A 391 11.09 8.17 -14.66
N LEU A 392 11.08 7.12 -15.49
CA LEU A 392 12.22 6.74 -16.32
C LEU A 392 12.56 7.84 -17.35
N ILE A 393 11.56 8.51 -17.91
CA ILE A 393 11.73 9.66 -18.82
C ILE A 393 12.33 10.85 -18.04
N GLN A 394 11.79 11.18 -16.86
CA GLN A 394 12.34 12.25 -16.00
C GLN A 394 13.80 12.03 -15.61
N ASP A 395 14.18 10.76 -15.39
CA ASP A 395 15.56 10.38 -15.06
C ASP A 395 16.46 10.28 -16.30
N GLY A 396 15.93 10.56 -17.51
CA GLY A 396 16.68 10.47 -18.77
C GLY A 396 17.12 9.04 -19.15
N ARG A 397 16.50 8.03 -18.55
CA ARG A 397 16.83 6.63 -18.81
C ARG A 397 16.19 6.11 -20.10
N VAL A 398 15.01 6.61 -20.42
CA VAL A 398 14.25 6.22 -21.61
C VAL A 398 13.60 7.43 -22.27
N GLU A 399 13.19 7.29 -23.50
CA GLU A 399 12.32 8.23 -24.20
C GLU A 399 11.17 7.49 -24.89
N GLU A 400 10.09 8.18 -25.14
CA GLU A 400 8.93 7.66 -25.89
C GLU A 400 8.96 8.23 -27.31
N ARG A 401 8.92 7.34 -28.31
CA ARG A 401 8.86 7.69 -29.74
C ARG A 401 7.76 6.87 -30.41
N ASP A 402 6.83 7.52 -31.08
CA ASP A 402 5.75 6.86 -31.84
C ASP A 402 5.02 5.75 -31.04
N GLY A 403 4.82 5.97 -29.72
CA GLY A 403 4.16 5.01 -28.82
C GLY A 403 5.04 3.82 -28.39
N ALA A 404 6.31 3.82 -28.73
CA ALA A 404 7.30 2.84 -28.29
C ALA A 404 8.29 3.48 -27.30
N ILE A 405 8.83 2.68 -26.38
CA ILE A 405 9.83 3.11 -25.40
C ILE A 405 11.22 2.69 -25.89
N ALA A 406 12.16 3.64 -25.86
CA ALA A 406 13.50 3.45 -26.36
C ALA A 406 14.57 4.00 -25.42
N MET A 407 15.80 3.51 -25.56
CA MET A 407 16.98 4.15 -24.98
C MET A 407 17.25 5.50 -25.69
N PRO A 408 17.60 6.57 -24.95
CA PRO A 408 17.84 7.89 -25.56
C PRO A 408 18.94 7.89 -26.63
N ALA A 409 19.93 7.03 -26.48
CA ALA A 409 21.03 6.91 -27.44
C ALA A 409 20.70 6.04 -28.65
N HIS A 410 19.60 5.28 -28.63
CA HIS A 410 19.27 4.40 -29.74
C HIS A 410 18.82 5.21 -30.95
N ARG A 411 19.45 4.97 -32.07
CA ARG A 411 19.04 5.47 -33.39
C ARG A 411 18.92 4.30 -34.34
N VAL A 412 17.90 4.33 -35.16
CA VAL A 412 17.75 3.36 -36.25
C VAL A 412 18.80 3.70 -37.30
N GLU A 413 19.97 3.07 -37.24
CA GLU A 413 21.02 3.22 -38.24
C GLU A 413 20.98 2.05 -39.21
N LEU A 414 21.04 2.36 -40.52
CA LEU A 414 20.96 1.36 -41.58
C LEU A 414 22.32 0.81 -41.99
N HIS A 415 23.42 1.21 -41.33
CA HIS A 415 24.78 0.82 -41.72
C HIS A 415 25.03 -0.70 -41.79
N GLU A 416 24.33 -1.51 -41.01
CA GLU A 416 24.44 -2.98 -41.09
C GLU A 416 23.54 -3.61 -42.18
N ILE A 417 22.71 -2.78 -42.85
CA ILE A 417 21.71 -3.26 -43.82
C ILE A 417 21.96 -2.67 -45.22
N ASP A 418 22.99 -1.82 -45.35
CA ASP A 418 23.27 -1.09 -46.61
C ASP A 418 23.26 -2.04 -47.85
N GLY A 419 23.67 -3.28 -47.71
CA GLY A 419 23.59 -4.25 -48.81
C GLY A 419 22.16 -4.66 -49.19
N ALA A 420 21.32 -5.05 -48.24
CA ALA A 420 19.96 -5.50 -48.53
C ALA A 420 19.01 -4.35 -48.84
N ALA A 421 19.16 -3.19 -48.16
CA ALA A 421 18.39 -1.99 -48.45
C ALA A 421 18.74 -1.38 -49.79
N ALA A 422 20.04 -1.24 -50.10
CA ALA A 422 20.51 -0.78 -51.42
C ALA A 422 20.05 -1.70 -52.52
N SER A 423 20.18 -3.03 -52.34
CA SER A 423 19.72 -4.01 -53.30
C SER A 423 18.19 -3.94 -53.51
N LEU A 424 17.42 -3.72 -52.42
CA LEU A 424 15.97 -3.55 -52.52
C LEU A 424 15.58 -2.29 -53.30
N LEU A 425 16.22 -1.16 -53.01
CA LEU A 425 16.03 0.08 -53.75
C LEU A 425 16.41 -0.06 -55.22
N GLU A 426 17.52 -0.75 -55.49
CA GLU A 426 17.94 -1.03 -56.87
C GLU A 426 16.92 -1.92 -57.60
N VAL A 427 16.47 -3.00 -57.01
CA VAL A 427 15.46 -3.89 -57.60
C VAL A 427 14.14 -3.16 -57.88
N LEU A 428 13.67 -2.36 -56.93
CA LEU A 428 12.45 -1.57 -57.10
C LEU A 428 12.62 -0.45 -58.14
N GLY A 429 13.81 0.12 -58.27
CA GLY A 429 14.14 1.20 -59.22
C GLY A 429 14.47 0.74 -60.63
N ARG A 430 14.77 -0.54 -60.89
CA ARG A 430 15.15 -1.08 -62.21
C ARG A 430 14.10 -0.82 -63.29
N LYS A 431 12.82 -0.82 -62.89
CA LYS A 431 11.71 -0.46 -63.77
C LYS A 431 10.85 0.60 -63.05
N PRO A 432 11.18 1.88 -63.20
CA PRO A 432 10.58 2.97 -62.39
C PRO A 432 9.05 2.97 -62.32
N PHE A 433 8.38 2.56 -63.41
CA PHE A 433 6.92 2.56 -63.45
C PHE A 433 6.28 1.15 -63.36
N ALA A 434 7.12 0.10 -63.32
CA ALA A 434 6.65 -1.29 -63.26
C ALA A 434 7.46 -2.05 -62.19
N PRO A 435 7.45 -1.63 -60.92
CA PRO A 435 8.21 -2.33 -59.88
C PRO A 435 7.68 -3.72 -59.69
N PRO A 436 8.54 -4.69 -59.32
CA PRO A 436 8.10 -6.03 -58.91
C PRO A 436 7.27 -5.95 -57.63
N SER A 437 6.55 -7.00 -57.27
CA SER A 437 5.86 -7.06 -56.01
C SER A 437 6.87 -7.03 -54.84
N LEU A 438 6.46 -6.45 -53.69
CA LEU A 438 7.29 -6.43 -52.49
C LEU A 438 7.72 -7.83 -52.05
N ALA A 439 6.83 -8.81 -52.17
CA ALA A 439 7.14 -10.21 -51.89
C ALA A 439 8.21 -10.80 -52.83
N GLU A 440 8.23 -10.40 -54.11
CA GLU A 440 9.24 -10.79 -55.07
C GLU A 440 10.56 -10.05 -54.83
N ALA A 441 10.51 -8.72 -54.63
CA ALA A 441 11.68 -7.90 -54.39
C ALA A 441 12.42 -8.28 -53.10
N THR A 442 11.70 -8.54 -52.00
CA THR A 442 12.29 -9.01 -50.73
C THR A 442 12.89 -10.42 -50.85
N ARG A 443 12.27 -11.30 -51.62
CA ARG A 443 12.81 -12.66 -51.89
C ARG A 443 14.11 -12.60 -52.69
N GLN A 444 14.20 -11.69 -53.67
CA GLN A 444 15.39 -11.53 -54.51
C GLN A 444 16.57 -10.90 -53.74
N THR A 445 16.30 -10.05 -52.78
CA THR A 445 17.32 -9.24 -52.08
C THR A 445 17.65 -9.77 -50.67
N GLY A 446 16.84 -10.70 -50.15
CA GLY A 446 16.95 -11.14 -48.77
C GLY A 446 16.52 -10.06 -47.73
N ALA A 447 15.91 -8.96 -48.20
CA ALA A 447 15.48 -7.88 -47.32
C ALA A 447 14.35 -8.35 -46.37
N SER A 448 14.52 -8.12 -45.09
CA SER A 448 13.51 -8.45 -44.08
C SER A 448 12.31 -7.48 -44.10
N PRO A 449 11.16 -7.84 -43.55
CA PRO A 449 10.03 -6.92 -43.42
C PRO A 449 10.37 -5.64 -42.65
N GLU A 450 11.34 -5.68 -41.73
CA GLU A 450 11.85 -4.55 -40.99
C GLU A 450 12.58 -3.56 -41.90
N VAL A 451 13.37 -4.03 -42.85
CA VAL A 451 14.06 -3.21 -43.87
C VAL A 451 13.04 -2.46 -44.73
N VAL A 452 12.02 -3.14 -45.23
CA VAL A 452 10.92 -2.52 -45.99
C VAL A 452 10.24 -1.41 -45.18
N ARG A 453 9.96 -1.67 -43.90
CA ARG A 453 9.33 -0.71 -43.00
C ARG A 453 10.21 0.49 -42.76
N ALA A 454 11.51 0.29 -42.47
CA ALA A 454 12.48 1.34 -42.26
C ALA A 454 12.62 2.26 -43.51
N LEU A 455 12.74 1.70 -44.70
CA LEU A 455 12.81 2.46 -45.95
C LEU A 455 11.51 3.26 -46.20
N ALA A 456 10.34 2.71 -45.87
CA ALA A 456 9.07 3.42 -45.96
C ALA A 456 8.98 4.58 -44.97
N GLN A 457 9.41 4.38 -43.71
CA GLN A 457 9.45 5.44 -42.69
C GLN A 457 10.39 6.60 -43.04
N ARG A 458 11.50 6.28 -43.71
CA ARG A 458 12.44 7.31 -44.21
C ARG A 458 11.97 7.96 -45.50
N GLY A 459 10.88 7.50 -46.08
CA GLY A 459 10.37 8.02 -47.32
C GLY A 459 11.22 7.67 -48.55
N GLU A 460 12.13 6.69 -48.44
CA GLU A 460 12.92 6.19 -49.57
C GLU A 460 12.12 5.29 -50.51
N ILE A 461 11.10 4.63 -49.97
CA ILE A 461 10.05 3.96 -50.76
C ILE A 461 8.67 4.47 -50.34
N VAL A 462 7.73 4.48 -51.30
CA VAL A 462 6.32 4.81 -51.07
C VAL A 462 5.49 3.53 -51.35
N ARG A 463 4.86 2.99 -50.32
CA ARG A 463 3.95 1.85 -50.48
C ARG A 463 2.59 2.34 -50.98
N VAL A 464 2.22 1.94 -52.17
CA VAL A 464 0.91 2.31 -52.76
C VAL A 464 -0.14 1.21 -52.55
N SER A 465 0.28 0.03 -52.11
CA SER A 465 -0.58 -1.06 -51.63
C SER A 465 0.23 -1.98 -50.71
N ASP A 466 -0.40 -3.00 -50.15
CA ASP A 466 0.29 -4.00 -49.28
C ASP A 466 1.45 -4.72 -50.03
N ASP A 467 1.36 -4.83 -51.34
CA ASP A 467 2.32 -5.60 -52.14
C ASP A 467 3.10 -4.79 -53.18
N ILE A 468 2.79 -3.52 -53.38
CA ILE A 468 3.46 -2.66 -54.36
C ILE A 468 4.06 -1.44 -53.67
N ALA A 469 5.36 -1.23 -53.90
CA ALA A 469 6.05 0.01 -53.50
C ALA A 469 6.88 0.56 -54.66
N PHE A 470 6.98 1.88 -54.70
CA PHE A 470 7.87 2.62 -55.60
C PHE A 470 9.03 3.20 -54.80
N THR A 471 10.19 3.36 -55.41
CA THR A 471 11.21 4.25 -54.86
C THR A 471 10.66 5.69 -54.86
N LYS A 472 11.20 6.54 -53.98
CA LYS A 472 10.78 7.96 -53.89
C LYS A 472 10.79 8.64 -55.25
N ASP A 473 11.88 8.50 -56.00
CA ASP A 473 12.06 9.13 -57.31
C ASP A 473 11.06 8.57 -58.34
N SER A 474 10.87 7.27 -58.37
CA SER A 474 9.90 6.60 -59.24
C SER A 474 8.46 7.05 -58.94
N TYR A 475 8.13 7.18 -57.64
CA TYR A 475 6.82 7.68 -57.22
C TYR A 475 6.59 9.11 -57.66
N VAL A 476 7.55 10.00 -57.44
CA VAL A 476 7.47 11.40 -57.84
C VAL A 476 7.31 11.50 -59.37
N ALA A 477 8.09 10.76 -60.14
CA ALA A 477 7.98 10.71 -61.60
C ALA A 477 6.58 10.18 -62.04
N ALA A 478 6.08 9.13 -61.39
CA ALA A 478 4.75 8.56 -61.70
C ALA A 478 3.61 9.55 -61.41
N VAL A 479 3.69 10.27 -60.29
CA VAL A 479 2.73 11.34 -59.93
C VAL A 479 2.79 12.50 -60.93
N ALA A 480 3.98 12.93 -61.32
CA ALA A 480 4.17 13.96 -62.37
C ALA A 480 3.52 13.56 -63.70
N LEU A 481 3.75 12.30 -64.12
CA LEU A 481 3.14 11.78 -65.34
C LEU A 481 1.61 11.72 -65.27
N VAL A 482 1.04 11.34 -64.13
CA VAL A 482 -0.43 11.35 -63.93
C VAL A 482 -0.96 12.78 -64.05
N ARG A 483 -0.29 13.76 -63.42
CA ARG A 483 -0.70 15.20 -63.51
C ARG A 483 -0.59 15.72 -64.92
N GLU A 484 0.47 15.42 -65.67
CA GLU A 484 0.67 15.82 -67.04
C GLU A 484 -0.49 15.32 -67.94
N ILE A 485 -0.82 14.02 -67.86
CA ILE A 485 -1.87 13.43 -68.69
C ILE A 485 -3.23 14.06 -68.38
N ILE A 486 -3.54 14.25 -67.08
CA ILE A 486 -4.83 14.84 -66.73
C ILE A 486 -4.89 16.31 -67.13
N SER A 487 -3.80 17.08 -66.99
CA SER A 487 -3.76 18.48 -67.41
C SER A 487 -3.93 18.63 -68.93
N ALA A 488 -3.42 17.69 -69.74
CA ALA A 488 -3.55 17.70 -71.19
C ALA A 488 -4.92 17.21 -71.71
N GLY A 489 -5.50 16.18 -71.04
CA GLY A 489 -6.72 15.50 -71.52
C GLY A 489 -7.94 15.61 -70.61
N GLY A 490 -7.85 16.37 -69.48
CA GLY A 490 -8.93 16.56 -68.53
C GLY A 490 -9.16 15.35 -67.58
N SER A 491 -8.80 14.13 -67.99
CA SER A 491 -8.95 12.93 -67.20
C SER A 491 -7.97 11.83 -67.63
N ILE A 492 -7.80 10.83 -66.78
CA ILE A 492 -6.96 9.64 -67.09
C ILE A 492 -7.70 8.37 -66.74
N THR A 493 -7.60 7.35 -67.63
CA THR A 493 -8.07 5.99 -67.37
C THR A 493 -6.89 5.06 -66.99
N VAL A 494 -7.20 3.94 -66.33
CA VAL A 494 -6.19 2.91 -65.99
C VAL A 494 -5.48 2.41 -67.27
N ALA A 495 -6.19 2.27 -68.42
CA ALA A 495 -5.62 1.83 -69.68
C ALA A 495 -4.61 2.86 -70.23
N GLN A 496 -4.98 4.14 -70.26
CA GLN A 496 -4.09 5.20 -70.73
C GLN A 496 -2.81 5.30 -69.90
N LEU A 497 -2.94 5.27 -68.57
CA LEU A 497 -1.77 5.31 -67.70
C LEU A 497 -0.89 4.06 -67.85
N ARG A 498 -1.50 2.87 -67.98
CA ARG A 498 -0.79 1.63 -68.22
C ARG A 498 0.08 1.71 -69.47
N ASP A 499 -0.50 2.18 -70.55
CA ASP A 499 0.19 2.24 -71.86
C ASP A 499 1.31 3.29 -71.83
N ARG A 500 1.11 4.44 -71.16
CA ARG A 500 2.15 5.48 -70.97
C ARG A 500 3.29 5.05 -70.04
N MET A 501 2.99 4.27 -68.99
CA MET A 501 3.99 3.74 -68.05
C MET A 501 4.69 2.46 -68.57
N GLY A 502 4.17 1.81 -69.61
CA GLY A 502 4.66 0.51 -70.07
C GLY A 502 4.58 -0.56 -68.97
N ALA A 503 3.59 -0.47 -68.09
CA ALA A 503 3.44 -1.27 -66.91
C ALA A 503 2.29 -2.30 -67.03
N SER A 504 2.21 -3.25 -66.10
CA SER A 504 1.02 -4.10 -65.95
C SER A 504 -0.12 -3.33 -65.25
N ARG A 505 -1.35 -3.86 -65.35
CA ARG A 505 -2.52 -3.23 -64.74
C ARG A 505 -2.41 -3.08 -63.20
N ARG A 506 -1.73 -4.01 -62.53
CA ARG A 506 -1.67 -4.12 -61.05
C ARG A 506 -0.98 -2.89 -60.40
N PRO A 507 0.28 -2.51 -60.72
CA PRO A 507 0.93 -1.34 -60.13
C PRO A 507 0.26 -0.03 -60.51
N VAL A 508 -0.31 0.08 -61.70
CA VAL A 508 -1.02 1.27 -62.20
C VAL A 508 -2.32 1.49 -61.41
N LEU A 509 -3.08 0.42 -61.15
CA LEU A 509 -4.31 0.52 -60.36
C LEU A 509 -3.99 0.88 -58.91
N ALA A 510 -3.00 0.20 -58.31
CA ALA A 510 -2.55 0.48 -56.94
C ALA A 510 -2.10 1.97 -56.79
N LEU A 511 -1.33 2.48 -57.74
CA LEU A 511 -0.90 3.89 -57.73
C LEU A 511 -2.11 4.85 -57.79
N LEU A 512 -3.05 4.61 -58.69
CA LEU A 512 -4.20 5.48 -58.82
C LEU A 512 -5.14 5.43 -57.61
N GLU A 513 -5.32 4.28 -56.99
CA GLU A 513 -6.08 4.15 -55.75
C GLU A 513 -5.38 4.84 -54.58
N HIS A 514 -4.06 4.76 -54.51
CA HIS A 514 -3.26 5.47 -53.52
C HIS A 514 -3.40 7.01 -53.74
N LEU A 515 -3.31 7.50 -54.98
CA LEU A 515 -3.49 8.93 -55.27
C LEU A 515 -4.91 9.43 -54.98
N ASP A 516 -5.93 8.59 -55.14
CA ASP A 516 -7.30 8.88 -54.74
C ASP A 516 -7.40 9.02 -53.20
N ALA A 517 -6.73 8.12 -52.44
CA ALA A 517 -6.65 8.14 -50.96
C ALA A 517 -5.90 9.39 -50.45
N GLU A 518 -4.77 9.74 -51.09
CA GLU A 518 -3.97 10.94 -50.82
C GLU A 518 -4.62 12.25 -51.30
N ARG A 519 -5.82 12.17 -51.89
CA ARG A 519 -6.58 13.29 -52.39
C ARG A 519 -5.87 14.08 -53.51
N VAL A 520 -4.96 13.47 -54.22
CA VAL A 520 -4.33 14.04 -55.41
C VAL A 520 -5.25 13.92 -56.63
N THR A 521 -5.96 12.77 -56.72
CA THR A 521 -6.94 12.52 -57.75
C THR A 521 -8.31 12.17 -57.16
N ARG A 522 -9.33 12.19 -58.03
CA ARG A 522 -10.68 11.75 -57.70
C ARG A 522 -11.22 10.89 -58.83
N ARG A 523 -11.78 9.74 -58.49
CA ARG A 523 -12.42 8.84 -59.47
C ARG A 523 -13.76 9.40 -59.95
N VAL A 524 -13.96 9.42 -61.26
CA VAL A 524 -15.21 9.80 -61.96
C VAL A 524 -15.53 8.76 -63.00
N GLY A 525 -16.42 7.82 -62.68
CA GLY A 525 -16.67 6.64 -63.51
C GLY A 525 -15.43 5.74 -63.62
N ASP A 526 -14.98 5.49 -64.86
CA ASP A 526 -13.77 4.71 -65.18
C ASP A 526 -12.50 5.56 -65.27
N ALA A 527 -12.63 6.87 -65.20
CA ALA A 527 -11.52 7.82 -65.25
C ALA A 527 -11.25 8.50 -63.90
N ARG A 528 -10.12 9.20 -63.83
CA ARG A 528 -9.73 10.05 -62.69
C ARG A 528 -9.40 11.46 -63.17
N VAL A 529 -9.72 12.43 -62.33
CA VAL A 529 -9.43 13.85 -62.55
C VAL A 529 -8.61 14.38 -61.37
N LEU A 530 -7.87 15.47 -61.53
CA LEU A 530 -7.21 16.15 -60.41
C LEU A 530 -8.27 16.70 -59.45
N ARG A 531 -7.91 16.71 -58.19
CA ARG A 531 -8.80 17.21 -57.13
C ARG A 531 -8.50 18.65 -56.79
#